data_ac8c05093da296e2cea35d3848e2f663
#
_entry.id   ac8c05093da296e2cea35d3848e2f663
#
_cell.length_a   1.000
_cell.length_b   1.000
_cell.length_c   1.000
_cell.angle_alpha   90.00
_cell.angle_beta   90.00
_cell.angle_gamma   90.00
#
_symmetry.space_group_name_H-M   'P 1'
#
loop_
_entity.id
_entity.type
_entity.pdbx_description
1 polymer ?
#
loop_
_entity_poly.entity_id
_entity_poly.type
_entity_poly.pdbx_seq_one_letter_code
_entity_poly.pdbx_strand_id
1 'polypeptide(L)'
;METKQYNSLFSFIWNIANDVLVHAFEKGDYKKIILPFMVLRRIDVLLEPTKQQVLDKKAFCDKNGLTEYEPFLTKVTGYPFYNTSAFTMSTLKNEIDPQRLKMNVIEYFNGFSEDVQDIIDKFKLRQQVDNLTEVGRLGSLLEKFTDGNINLSVNPVMEETTDENGNAVMMERLPGLDNHTMGTIFEELLRKFNEENNVTEAGEHFTPRDYVRLLADLAVVPIKDKLANNTYHIYDGACGTGGILTIAQEEIERIAKEQGKQVKTSIFGQELQADTYATCKADLMISGNINKFTYKLDSGEHQYIAFGSTISQDGHAGE
;
A
#
# COMPACT_ATOMS: atom_id res chain seq x y z
N MET A 1 -3.25 -24.00 2.22
CA MET A 1 -3.93 -23.02 3.08
C MET A 1 -3.96 -21.64 2.44
N GLU A 2 -2.86 -21.16 1.88
CA GLU A 2 -2.72 -19.86 1.21
C GLU A 2 -3.75 -19.56 0.12
N THR A 3 -4.00 -20.48 -0.79
CA THR A 3 -4.96 -20.27 -1.91
C THR A 3 -6.40 -20.01 -1.44
N LYS A 4 -6.84 -20.66 -0.35
CA LYS A 4 -8.20 -20.47 0.16
C LYS A 4 -8.39 -19.11 0.85
N GLN A 5 -7.40 -18.69 1.64
CA GLN A 5 -7.38 -17.37 2.29
C GLN A 5 -7.35 -16.26 1.26
N TYR A 6 -6.44 -16.36 0.29
CA TYR A 6 -6.32 -15.45 -0.83
C TYR A 6 -7.67 -15.25 -1.54
N ASN A 7 -8.31 -16.35 -1.99
CA ASN A 7 -9.59 -16.28 -2.69
C ASN A 7 -10.72 -15.68 -1.83
N SER A 8 -10.71 -15.97 -0.53
CA SER A 8 -11.70 -15.42 0.40
C SER A 8 -11.55 -13.91 0.55
N LEU A 9 -10.32 -13.43 0.79
CA LEU A 9 -10.01 -12.02 0.98
C LEU A 9 -10.23 -11.23 -0.31
N PHE A 10 -9.76 -11.75 -1.45
CA PHE A 10 -9.99 -11.17 -2.75
C PHE A 10 -11.50 -11.01 -3.04
N SER A 11 -12.28 -12.08 -2.87
CA SER A 11 -13.73 -12.06 -3.09
C SER A 11 -14.43 -11.09 -2.13
N PHE A 12 -13.96 -11.00 -0.89
CA PHE A 12 -14.52 -10.08 0.10
C PHE A 12 -14.32 -8.62 -0.34
N ILE A 13 -13.07 -8.23 -0.65
CA ILE A 13 -12.78 -6.85 -1.08
C ILE A 13 -13.51 -6.51 -2.38
N TRP A 14 -13.58 -7.46 -3.31
CA TRP A 14 -14.37 -7.32 -4.52
C TRP A 14 -15.86 -7.05 -4.24
N ASN A 15 -16.42 -7.78 -3.28
CA ASN A 15 -17.82 -7.62 -2.90
C ASN A 15 -18.10 -6.29 -2.20
N ILE A 16 -17.12 -5.67 -1.52
CA ILE A 16 -17.30 -4.31 -0.97
C ILE A 16 -17.73 -3.34 -2.07
N ALA A 17 -17.12 -3.40 -3.27
CA ALA A 17 -17.48 -2.57 -4.39
C ALA A 17 -18.97 -2.74 -4.76
N ASN A 18 -19.44 -3.98 -4.85
CA ASN A 18 -20.83 -4.28 -5.20
C ASN A 18 -21.82 -3.93 -4.08
N ASP A 19 -21.44 -4.15 -2.80
CA ASP A 19 -22.33 -3.90 -1.66
C ASP A 19 -22.49 -2.41 -1.35
N VAL A 20 -21.42 -1.63 -1.54
CA VAL A 20 -21.37 -0.22 -1.09
C VAL A 20 -21.57 0.76 -2.23
N LEU A 21 -20.93 0.52 -3.38
CA LEU A 21 -20.83 1.51 -4.46
C LEU A 21 -21.88 1.35 -5.55
N VAL A 22 -22.50 0.17 -5.66
CA VAL A 22 -23.58 -0.08 -6.65
C VAL A 22 -24.70 0.96 -6.50
N HIS A 23 -25.19 1.48 -7.63
CA HIS A 23 -26.20 2.53 -7.72
C HIS A 23 -25.80 3.93 -7.19
N ALA A 24 -24.62 4.09 -6.60
CA ALA A 24 -24.12 5.35 -6.09
C ALA A 24 -22.96 5.90 -6.93
N PHE A 25 -22.21 5.02 -7.60
CA PHE A 25 -21.04 5.36 -8.42
C PHE A 25 -21.07 4.60 -9.73
N GLU A 26 -20.38 5.12 -10.74
CA GLU A 26 -20.12 4.38 -11.98
C GLU A 26 -19.07 3.29 -11.73
N LYS A 27 -19.18 2.16 -12.43
CA LYS A 27 -18.23 1.03 -12.25
C LYS A 27 -16.77 1.45 -12.46
N GLY A 28 -16.51 2.40 -13.39
CA GLY A 28 -15.19 2.95 -13.64
C GLY A 28 -14.54 3.66 -12.45
N ASP A 29 -15.33 4.14 -11.50
CA ASP A 29 -14.83 4.84 -10.31
C ASP A 29 -14.58 3.92 -9.12
N TYR A 30 -15.02 2.65 -9.16
CA TYR A 30 -14.85 1.72 -8.04
C TYR A 30 -13.39 1.55 -7.65
N LYS A 31 -12.48 1.43 -8.63
CA LYS A 31 -11.04 1.31 -8.38
C LYS A 31 -10.47 2.50 -7.62
N LYS A 32 -10.97 3.72 -7.91
CA LYS A 32 -10.51 4.97 -7.28
C LYS A 32 -10.92 5.11 -5.81
N ILE A 33 -11.83 4.26 -5.35
CA ILE A 33 -12.31 4.21 -3.97
C ILE A 33 -11.77 2.97 -3.27
N ILE A 34 -11.99 1.78 -3.83
CA ILE A 34 -11.68 0.51 -3.17
C ILE A 34 -10.18 0.32 -2.96
N LEU A 35 -9.36 0.54 -4.01
CA LEU A 35 -7.91 0.29 -3.89
C LEU A 35 -7.25 1.21 -2.86
N PRO A 36 -7.46 2.54 -2.87
CA PRO A 36 -6.86 3.40 -1.86
C PRO A 36 -7.35 3.12 -0.43
N PHE A 37 -8.63 2.81 -0.24
CA PHE A 37 -9.14 2.45 1.08
C PHE A 37 -8.58 1.12 1.59
N MET A 38 -8.34 0.15 0.69
CA MET A 38 -7.65 -1.09 1.04
C MET A 38 -6.20 -0.82 1.49
N VAL A 39 -5.48 0.02 0.76
CA VAL A 39 -4.11 0.45 1.14
C VAL A 39 -4.12 1.12 2.51
N LEU A 40 -5.01 2.09 2.72
CA LEU A 40 -5.14 2.77 4.02
C LEU A 40 -5.51 1.80 5.14
N ARG A 41 -6.38 0.81 4.89
CA ARG A 41 -6.70 -0.20 5.89
C ARG A 41 -5.50 -1.10 6.21
N ARG A 42 -4.71 -1.50 5.20
CA ARG A 42 -3.44 -2.23 5.43
C ARG A 42 -2.51 -1.41 6.32
N ILE A 43 -2.27 -0.15 5.98
CA ILE A 43 -1.42 0.76 6.77
C ILE A 43 -1.97 0.91 8.19
N ASP A 44 -3.29 1.11 8.34
CA ASP A 44 -3.96 1.29 9.64
C ASP A 44 -3.71 0.10 10.57
N VAL A 45 -3.92 -1.14 10.09
CA VAL A 45 -3.72 -2.34 10.92
C VAL A 45 -2.25 -2.60 11.25
N LEU A 46 -1.31 -2.19 10.39
CA LEU A 46 0.12 -2.28 10.67
C LEU A 46 0.54 -1.27 11.76
N LEU A 47 -0.10 -0.10 11.81
CA LEU A 47 0.17 0.95 12.80
C LEU A 47 -0.57 0.76 14.12
N GLU A 48 -1.66 0.01 14.14
CA GLU A 48 -2.52 -0.17 15.31
C GLU A 48 -1.75 -0.59 16.58
N PRO A 49 -0.78 -1.56 16.55
CA PRO A 49 -0.04 -1.97 17.74
C PRO A 49 0.83 -0.88 18.37
N THR A 50 1.24 0.11 17.58
CA THR A 50 2.14 1.20 18.02
C THR A 50 1.44 2.53 18.15
N LYS A 51 0.12 2.59 17.92
CA LYS A 51 -0.67 3.82 17.86
C LYS A 51 -0.46 4.72 19.07
N GLN A 52 -0.63 4.19 20.28
CA GLN A 52 -0.47 4.98 21.51
C GLN A 52 0.97 5.48 21.68
N GLN A 53 1.96 4.66 21.35
CA GLN A 53 3.37 5.04 21.43
C GLN A 53 3.71 6.18 20.45
N VAL A 54 3.11 6.20 19.27
CA VAL A 54 3.23 7.30 18.30
C VAL A 54 2.65 8.60 18.87
N LEU A 55 1.44 8.54 19.45
CA LEU A 55 0.80 9.71 20.06
C LEU A 55 1.63 10.27 21.23
N ASP A 56 2.11 9.40 22.10
CA ASP A 56 2.95 9.78 23.24
C ASP A 56 4.28 10.40 22.77
N LYS A 57 4.87 9.81 21.74
CA LYS A 57 6.12 10.30 21.16
C LYS A 57 5.94 11.65 20.47
N LYS A 58 4.83 11.83 19.74
CA LYS A 58 4.47 13.11 19.13
C LYS A 58 4.29 14.19 20.20
N ALA A 59 3.53 13.90 21.26
CA ALA A 59 3.35 14.84 22.38
C ALA A 59 4.67 15.20 23.07
N PHE A 60 5.59 14.24 23.20
CA PHE A 60 6.95 14.49 23.71
C PHE A 60 7.73 15.44 22.77
N CYS A 61 7.69 15.22 21.46
CA CYS A 61 8.35 16.09 20.48
C CYS A 61 7.81 17.51 20.54
N ASP A 62 6.48 17.68 20.58
CA ASP A 62 5.81 18.98 20.67
C ASP A 62 6.21 19.73 21.95
N LYS A 63 6.23 19.04 23.09
CA LYS A 63 6.65 19.62 24.40
C LYS A 63 8.10 20.11 24.37
N ASN A 64 8.97 19.48 23.57
CA ASN A 64 10.37 19.84 23.46
C ASN A 64 10.67 20.76 22.25
N GLY A 65 9.66 21.26 21.55
CA GLY A 65 9.80 22.17 20.42
C GLY A 65 10.46 21.52 19.19
N LEU A 66 10.39 20.17 19.07
CA LEU A 66 10.94 19.46 17.92
C LEU A 66 9.92 19.51 16.77
N THR A 67 10.31 20.08 15.64
CA THR A 67 9.48 20.17 14.42
C THR A 67 9.70 19.00 13.49
N GLU A 68 10.90 18.44 13.46
CA GLU A 68 11.25 17.26 12.66
C GLU A 68 11.07 15.98 13.51
N TYR A 69 9.86 15.44 13.56
CA TYR A 69 9.55 14.25 14.37
C TYR A 69 9.49 12.95 13.56
N GLU A 70 9.52 12.99 12.24
CA GLU A 70 9.45 11.82 11.37
C GLU A 70 10.46 10.70 11.73
N PRO A 71 11.79 11.00 11.94
CA PRO A 71 12.74 9.95 12.31
C PRO A 71 12.44 9.28 13.65
N PHE A 72 11.75 9.98 14.55
CA PHE A 72 11.35 9.44 15.85
C PHE A 72 10.10 8.56 15.71
N LEU A 73 9.13 8.98 14.90
CA LEU A 73 7.86 8.27 14.74
C LEU A 73 8.02 7.01 13.88
N THR A 74 8.80 7.06 12.81
CA THR A 74 9.13 5.89 11.98
C THR A 74 9.93 4.84 12.76
N LYS A 75 10.79 5.28 13.69
CA LYS A 75 11.48 4.36 14.61
C LYS A 75 10.51 3.67 15.58
N VAL A 76 9.46 4.36 16.03
CA VAL A 76 8.43 3.78 16.91
C VAL A 76 7.59 2.76 16.17
N THR A 77 7.16 3.08 14.95
CA THR A 77 6.32 2.18 14.14
C THR A 77 7.09 1.00 13.56
N GLY A 78 8.39 1.17 13.29
CA GLY A 78 9.20 0.22 12.52
C GLY A 78 8.89 0.22 11.02
N TYR A 79 8.04 1.14 10.56
CA TYR A 79 7.65 1.33 9.16
C TYR A 79 8.09 2.70 8.65
N PRO A 80 8.20 2.91 7.32
CA PRO A 80 8.49 4.22 6.74
C PRO A 80 7.30 5.19 6.81
N PHE A 81 6.26 4.83 7.54
CA PHE A 81 5.05 5.64 7.71
C PHE A 81 4.54 5.58 9.16
N TYR A 82 3.74 6.57 9.51
CA TYR A 82 3.09 6.71 10.82
C TYR A 82 1.76 7.45 10.67
N ASN A 83 0.97 7.52 11.75
CA ASN A 83 -0.22 8.36 11.82
C ASN A 83 -0.35 8.98 13.23
N THR A 84 -0.39 10.30 13.29
CA THR A 84 -0.46 11.11 14.53
C THR A 84 -1.86 11.52 14.94
N SER A 85 -2.91 11.18 14.16
CA SER A 85 -4.29 11.45 14.57
C SER A 85 -4.72 10.57 15.74
N ALA A 86 -5.76 10.94 16.47
CA ALA A 86 -6.35 10.09 17.51
C ALA A 86 -7.16 8.91 16.93
N PHE A 87 -7.46 8.94 15.63
CA PHE A 87 -8.36 7.98 15.00
C PHE A 87 -7.62 6.79 14.39
N THR A 88 -8.33 5.67 14.31
CA THR A 88 -8.09 4.51 13.46
C THR A 88 -9.34 4.27 12.62
N MET A 89 -9.26 3.48 11.54
CA MET A 89 -10.46 3.13 10.78
C MET A 89 -11.50 2.42 11.67
N SER A 90 -11.04 1.61 12.62
CA SER A 90 -11.92 0.90 13.56
C SER A 90 -12.64 1.84 14.52
N THR A 91 -12.07 2.99 14.89
CA THR A 91 -12.73 3.99 15.73
C THR A 91 -13.64 4.90 14.92
N LEU A 92 -13.26 5.23 13.69
CA LEU A 92 -14.04 6.09 12.78
C LEU A 92 -15.42 5.52 12.48
N LYS A 93 -15.55 4.20 12.27
CA LYS A 93 -16.84 3.56 11.97
C LYS A 93 -17.92 3.74 13.03
N ASN A 94 -17.53 4.11 14.26
CA ASN A 94 -18.46 4.30 15.38
C ASN A 94 -19.15 5.69 15.37
N GLU A 95 -18.70 6.62 14.52
CA GLU A 95 -19.35 7.93 14.40
C GLU A 95 -20.59 7.82 13.50
N ILE A 96 -21.73 8.22 14.05
CA ILE A 96 -23.04 8.07 13.39
C ILE A 96 -23.39 9.31 12.56
N ASP A 97 -22.95 10.50 13.00
CA ASP A 97 -23.21 11.73 12.27
C ASP A 97 -22.32 11.82 11.01
N PRO A 98 -22.92 11.90 9.80
CA PRO A 98 -22.15 11.87 8.56
C PRO A 98 -21.15 13.02 8.40
N GLN A 99 -21.48 14.21 8.91
CA GLN A 99 -20.61 15.38 8.79
C GLN A 99 -19.44 15.29 9.77
N ARG A 100 -19.68 14.81 10.99
CA ARG A 100 -18.63 14.54 11.97
C ARG A 100 -17.74 13.40 11.51
N LEU A 101 -18.31 12.32 10.95
CA LEU A 101 -17.54 11.23 10.35
C LEU A 101 -16.61 11.76 9.27
N LYS A 102 -17.11 12.57 8.33
CA LYS A 102 -16.29 13.22 7.29
C LYS A 102 -15.14 14.02 7.91
N MET A 103 -15.42 14.88 8.89
CA MET A 103 -14.38 15.67 9.56
C MET A 103 -13.32 14.79 10.22
N ASN A 104 -13.74 13.75 10.93
CA ASN A 104 -12.85 12.81 11.59
C ASN A 104 -11.98 12.02 10.59
N VAL A 105 -12.53 11.63 9.43
CA VAL A 105 -11.77 10.98 8.35
C VAL A 105 -10.73 11.94 7.75
N ILE A 106 -11.07 13.21 7.56
CA ILE A 106 -10.10 14.20 7.07
C ILE A 106 -8.98 14.43 8.09
N GLU A 107 -9.30 14.50 9.40
CA GLU A 107 -8.30 14.57 10.47
C GLU A 107 -7.41 13.32 10.50
N TYR A 108 -8.00 12.14 10.34
CA TYR A 108 -7.26 10.89 10.22
C TYR A 108 -6.27 10.91 9.03
N PHE A 109 -6.68 11.43 7.87
CA PHE A 109 -5.80 11.60 6.70
C PHE A 109 -4.65 12.58 6.98
N ASN A 110 -4.94 13.69 7.66
CA ASN A 110 -3.93 14.70 8.00
C ASN A 110 -2.88 14.20 9.00
N GLY A 111 -3.19 13.15 9.76
CA GLY A 111 -2.28 12.54 10.71
C GLY A 111 -1.19 11.65 10.08
N PHE A 112 -1.32 11.27 8.82
CA PHE A 112 -0.34 10.42 8.15
C PHE A 112 0.96 11.15 7.81
N SER A 113 2.06 10.38 7.67
CA SER A 113 3.33 10.85 7.12
C SER A 113 3.15 11.38 5.69
N GLU A 114 4.09 12.25 5.25
CA GLU A 114 4.03 12.92 3.94
C GLU A 114 3.84 11.96 2.78
N ASP A 115 4.55 10.83 2.78
CA ASP A 115 4.44 9.84 1.71
C ASP A 115 3.04 9.22 1.58
N VAL A 116 2.37 8.98 2.71
CA VAL A 116 0.98 8.48 2.71
C VAL A 116 0.01 9.60 2.32
N GLN A 117 0.27 10.83 2.74
CA GLN A 117 -0.53 11.98 2.32
C GLN A 117 -0.41 12.25 0.81
N ASP A 118 0.80 12.11 0.24
CA ASP A 118 0.99 12.20 -1.20
C ASP A 118 0.14 11.15 -1.96
N ILE A 119 0.10 9.90 -1.48
CA ILE A 119 -0.78 8.86 -2.03
C ILE A 119 -2.25 9.28 -1.92
N ILE A 120 -2.69 9.77 -0.76
CA ILE A 120 -4.07 10.24 -0.52
C ILE A 120 -4.45 11.35 -1.51
N ASP A 121 -3.55 12.31 -1.73
CA ASP A 121 -3.78 13.47 -2.58
C ASP A 121 -3.78 13.09 -4.07
N LYS A 122 -2.87 12.22 -4.51
CA LYS A 122 -2.82 11.74 -5.90
C LYS A 122 -4.03 10.91 -6.27
N PHE A 123 -4.55 10.07 -5.35
CA PHE A 123 -5.84 9.38 -5.52
C PHE A 123 -7.06 10.30 -5.34
N LYS A 124 -6.88 11.56 -4.97
CA LYS A 124 -7.97 12.51 -4.67
C LYS A 124 -8.95 11.99 -3.61
N LEU A 125 -8.42 11.27 -2.60
CA LEU A 125 -9.28 10.61 -1.61
C LEU A 125 -10.14 11.57 -0.78
N ARG A 126 -9.67 12.80 -0.54
CA ARG A 126 -10.47 13.81 0.15
C ARG A 126 -11.76 14.11 -0.61
N GLN A 127 -11.69 14.21 -1.94
CA GLN A 127 -12.86 14.38 -2.80
C GLN A 127 -13.76 13.13 -2.79
N GLN A 128 -13.18 11.93 -2.77
CA GLN A 128 -13.97 10.69 -2.66
C GLN A 128 -14.71 10.61 -1.32
N VAL A 129 -14.10 11.09 -0.23
CA VAL A 129 -14.78 11.20 1.08
C VAL A 129 -15.97 12.15 1.00
N ASP A 130 -15.84 13.28 0.29
CA ASP A 130 -16.95 14.21 0.04
C ASP A 130 -18.07 13.50 -0.70
N ASN A 131 -17.78 12.88 -1.83
CA ASN A 131 -18.75 12.16 -2.67
C ASN A 131 -19.43 11.02 -1.87
N LEU A 132 -18.66 10.21 -1.12
CA LEU A 132 -19.19 9.13 -0.29
C LEU A 132 -20.11 9.65 0.84
N THR A 133 -19.79 10.82 1.40
CA THR A 133 -20.62 11.46 2.43
C THR A 133 -21.95 11.96 1.83
N GLU A 134 -21.91 12.59 0.67
CA GLU A 134 -23.11 13.10 -0.02
C GLU A 134 -24.11 12.00 -0.34
N VAL A 135 -23.61 10.82 -0.76
CA VAL A 135 -24.46 9.65 -1.06
C VAL A 135 -24.72 8.76 0.15
N GLY A 136 -24.24 9.13 1.35
CA GLY A 136 -24.45 8.39 2.60
C GLY A 136 -23.76 7.02 2.65
N ARG A 137 -22.62 6.85 1.97
CA ARG A 137 -21.91 5.56 1.87
C ARG A 137 -20.59 5.49 2.64
N LEU A 138 -20.09 6.61 3.17
CA LEU A 138 -18.80 6.65 3.87
C LEU A 138 -18.76 5.71 5.09
N GLY A 139 -19.80 5.74 5.93
CA GLY A 139 -19.90 4.87 7.11
C GLY A 139 -19.94 3.39 6.73
N SER A 140 -20.74 3.02 5.75
CA SER A 140 -20.84 1.63 5.25
C SER A 140 -19.52 1.14 4.66
N LEU A 141 -18.77 2.00 3.97
CA LEU A 141 -17.45 1.65 3.44
C LEU A 141 -16.45 1.35 4.58
N LEU A 142 -16.38 2.20 5.59
CA LEU A 142 -15.51 1.99 6.76
C LEU A 142 -15.90 0.73 7.53
N GLU A 143 -17.21 0.49 7.72
CA GLU A 143 -17.72 -0.71 8.36
C GLU A 143 -17.24 -1.97 7.64
N LYS A 144 -17.38 -2.02 6.31
CA LYS A 144 -16.91 -3.15 5.49
C LYS A 144 -15.41 -3.37 5.58
N PHE A 145 -14.59 -2.32 5.46
CA PHE A 145 -13.12 -2.46 5.58
C PHE A 145 -12.65 -2.81 6.99
N THR A 146 -13.48 -2.60 8.01
CA THR A 146 -13.20 -2.98 9.40
C THR A 146 -14.01 -4.17 9.88
N ASP A 147 -14.58 -4.95 8.96
CA ASP A 147 -15.30 -6.19 9.28
C ASP A 147 -14.35 -7.18 9.95
N GLY A 148 -14.84 -7.81 11.03
CA GLY A 148 -14.05 -8.78 11.80
C GLY A 148 -13.71 -10.07 11.04
N ASN A 149 -14.28 -10.31 9.87
CA ASN A 149 -13.95 -11.44 8.99
C ASN A 149 -12.80 -11.18 8.03
N ILE A 150 -12.21 -9.96 8.06
CA ILE A 150 -11.03 -9.60 7.29
C ILE A 150 -9.84 -9.40 8.22
N ASN A 151 -8.71 -9.99 7.86
CA ASN A 151 -7.43 -9.68 8.46
C ASN A 151 -6.44 -9.19 7.40
N LEU A 152 -6.14 -7.91 7.42
CA LEU A 152 -5.10 -7.29 6.60
C LEU A 152 -3.80 -7.07 7.40
N SER A 153 -3.70 -7.59 8.64
CA SER A 153 -2.48 -7.52 9.45
C SER A 153 -1.51 -8.65 9.09
N VAL A 154 -0.22 -8.43 9.34
CA VAL A 154 0.80 -9.50 9.25
C VAL A 154 0.63 -10.54 10.36
N ASN A 155 -0.01 -10.17 11.46
CA ASN A 155 -0.24 -11.04 12.60
C ASN A 155 -1.60 -11.75 12.47
N PRO A 156 -1.70 -13.02 12.88
CA PRO A 156 -2.99 -13.72 12.92
C PRO A 156 -3.92 -13.08 13.97
N VAL A 157 -5.22 -13.20 13.72
CA VAL A 157 -6.24 -12.89 14.73
C VAL A 157 -6.47 -14.14 15.56
N MET A 158 -6.19 -14.02 16.86
CA MET A 158 -6.38 -15.11 17.82
C MET A 158 -7.73 -14.95 18.52
N GLU A 159 -8.39 -16.08 18.82
CA GLU A 159 -9.64 -16.14 19.56
C GLU A 159 -9.52 -17.14 20.70
N GLU A 160 -10.02 -16.77 21.87
CA GLU A 160 -10.09 -17.69 23.01
C GLU A 160 -11.23 -18.69 22.79
N THR A 161 -10.91 -19.98 22.87
CA THR A 161 -11.85 -21.09 22.75
C THR A 161 -11.59 -22.11 23.86
N THR A 162 -12.41 -23.13 23.94
CA THR A 162 -12.28 -24.18 24.97
C THR A 162 -11.82 -25.47 24.31
N ASP A 163 -10.76 -26.10 24.84
CA ASP A 163 -10.31 -27.42 24.38
C ASP A 163 -11.27 -28.54 24.83
N GLU A 164 -11.00 -29.77 24.38
CA GLU A 164 -11.80 -30.96 24.72
C GLU A 164 -11.83 -31.26 26.24
N ASN A 165 -10.92 -30.69 27.02
CA ASN A 165 -10.84 -30.87 28.46
C ASN A 165 -11.46 -29.68 29.24
N GLY A 166 -12.03 -28.68 28.53
CA GLY A 166 -12.66 -27.52 29.15
C GLY A 166 -11.67 -26.40 29.52
N ASN A 167 -10.39 -26.45 29.08
CA ASN A 167 -9.42 -25.39 29.33
C ASN A 167 -9.51 -24.29 28.26
N ALA A 168 -9.33 -23.04 28.68
CA ALA A 168 -9.22 -21.93 27.74
C ALA A 168 -7.91 -22.03 26.93
N VAL A 169 -8.04 -22.03 25.60
CA VAL A 169 -6.92 -22.06 24.66
C VAL A 169 -7.10 -20.98 23.59
N MET A 170 -5.97 -20.38 23.17
CA MET A 170 -5.98 -19.43 22.05
C MET A 170 -5.85 -20.18 20.72
N MET A 171 -6.84 -20.02 19.84
CA MET A 171 -6.81 -20.58 18.49
C MET A 171 -6.75 -19.47 17.44
N GLU A 172 -6.10 -19.76 16.32
CA GLU A 172 -6.07 -18.87 15.18
C GLU A 172 -7.43 -18.85 14.50
N ARG A 173 -8.13 -17.71 14.56
CA ARG A 173 -9.39 -17.47 13.87
C ARG A 173 -9.19 -17.03 12.42
N LEU A 174 -8.28 -16.08 12.21
CA LEU A 174 -7.89 -15.60 10.88
C LEU A 174 -6.36 -15.57 10.79
N PRO A 175 -5.78 -16.16 9.76
CA PRO A 175 -4.33 -16.13 9.56
C PRO A 175 -3.83 -14.71 9.28
N GLY A 176 -2.56 -14.49 9.58
CA GLY A 176 -1.87 -13.27 9.19
C GLY A 176 -1.68 -13.19 7.68
N LEU A 177 -1.56 -11.98 7.16
CA LEU A 177 -1.34 -11.71 5.74
C LEU A 177 0.06 -11.11 5.57
N ASP A 178 0.98 -11.88 4.98
CA ASP A 178 2.32 -11.39 4.68
C ASP A 178 2.31 -10.33 3.57
N ASN A 179 3.43 -9.61 3.44
CA ASN A 179 3.54 -8.51 2.50
C ASN A 179 3.47 -8.97 1.03
N HIS A 180 4.07 -10.11 0.69
CA HIS A 180 4.05 -10.64 -0.67
C HIS A 180 2.63 -11.02 -1.10
N THR A 181 1.90 -11.72 -0.23
CA THR A 181 0.48 -12.09 -0.47
C THR A 181 -0.39 -10.83 -0.57
N MET A 182 -0.12 -9.80 0.24
CA MET A 182 -0.84 -8.52 0.16
C MET A 182 -0.61 -7.83 -1.20
N GLY A 183 0.64 -7.76 -1.68
CA GLY A 183 0.96 -7.22 -3.00
C GLY A 183 0.26 -7.99 -4.13
N THR A 184 0.27 -9.33 -4.06
CA THR A 184 -0.41 -10.18 -5.04
C THR A 184 -1.93 -9.92 -5.09
N ILE A 185 -2.58 -9.75 -3.93
CA ILE A 185 -4.02 -9.40 -3.86
C ILE A 185 -4.27 -8.01 -4.46
N PHE A 186 -3.41 -7.05 -4.16
CA PHE A 186 -3.54 -5.70 -4.68
C PHE A 186 -3.43 -5.66 -6.21
N GLU A 187 -2.40 -6.29 -6.78
CA GLU A 187 -2.24 -6.41 -8.23
C GLU A 187 -3.43 -7.09 -8.91
N GLU A 188 -3.94 -8.18 -8.33
CA GLU A 188 -5.06 -8.92 -8.90
C GLU A 188 -6.38 -8.13 -8.86
N LEU A 189 -6.62 -7.37 -7.78
CA LEU A 189 -7.74 -6.44 -7.71
C LEU A 189 -7.61 -5.32 -8.74
N LEU A 190 -6.42 -4.75 -8.88
CA LEU A 190 -6.12 -3.73 -9.89
C LEU A 190 -6.40 -4.27 -11.31
N ARG A 191 -5.90 -5.47 -11.62
CA ARG A 191 -6.14 -6.15 -12.90
C ARG A 191 -7.64 -6.33 -13.16
N LYS A 192 -8.37 -6.85 -12.17
CA LYS A 192 -9.80 -7.12 -12.31
C LYS A 192 -10.62 -5.84 -12.48
N PHE A 193 -10.33 -4.78 -11.73
CA PHE A 193 -10.98 -3.49 -11.93
C PHE A 193 -10.70 -2.91 -13.31
N ASN A 194 -9.49 -3.09 -13.85
CA ASN A 194 -9.14 -2.63 -15.20
C ASN A 194 -9.86 -3.44 -16.28
N GLU A 195 -9.97 -4.76 -16.13
CA GLU A 195 -10.69 -5.64 -17.07
C GLU A 195 -12.19 -5.33 -17.12
N GLU A 196 -12.83 -5.05 -15.98
CA GLU A 196 -14.26 -4.73 -15.96
C GLU A 196 -14.60 -3.32 -16.49
N ASN A 197 -13.64 -2.40 -16.37
CA ASN A 197 -13.89 -1.01 -16.73
C ASN A 197 -13.68 -0.72 -18.20
N ASN A 198 -13.00 -1.57 -18.96
CA ASN A 198 -12.99 -1.35 -20.39
C ASN A 198 -12.30 -2.27 -21.35
N VAL A 199 -12.92 -2.40 -22.46
CA VAL A 199 -12.42 -2.81 -23.78
C VAL A 199 -11.58 -1.71 -24.46
N THR A 200 -11.66 -0.44 -24.06
CA THR A 200 -11.06 0.71 -24.77
C THR A 200 -9.79 1.30 -24.12
N GLU A 201 -9.61 1.15 -22.83
CA GLU A 201 -8.43 1.70 -22.09
C GLU A 201 -7.49 0.62 -21.55
N ALA A 202 -7.76 -0.64 -21.82
CA ALA A 202 -7.03 -1.78 -21.24
C ALA A 202 -5.52 -1.79 -21.57
N GLY A 203 -5.09 -1.09 -22.62
CA GLY A 203 -3.68 -0.97 -23.00
C GLY A 203 -2.89 0.11 -22.28
N GLU A 204 -3.57 1.06 -21.61
CA GLU A 204 -2.90 2.22 -21.03
C GLU A 204 -2.43 2.04 -19.58
N HIS A 205 -2.98 1.04 -18.86
CA HIS A 205 -2.82 0.99 -17.40
C HIS A 205 -2.30 -0.33 -16.83
N PHE A 206 -2.11 -1.36 -17.64
CA PHE A 206 -1.66 -2.66 -17.12
C PHE A 206 -0.87 -3.46 -18.16
N THR A 207 0.39 -3.74 -17.85
CA THR A 207 1.20 -4.67 -18.63
C THR A 207 0.98 -6.09 -18.10
N PRO A 208 0.51 -7.06 -18.93
CA PRO A 208 0.32 -8.43 -18.47
C PRO A 208 1.59 -9.02 -17.86
N ARG A 209 1.44 -9.76 -16.76
CA ARG A 209 2.54 -10.27 -15.94
C ARG A 209 3.56 -11.11 -16.73
N ASP A 210 3.11 -11.82 -17.76
CA ASP A 210 4.01 -12.60 -18.62
C ASP A 210 4.94 -11.72 -19.46
N TYR A 211 4.46 -10.55 -19.91
CA TYR A 211 5.32 -9.57 -20.60
C TYR A 211 6.30 -8.91 -19.63
N VAL A 212 5.84 -8.59 -18.42
CA VAL A 212 6.70 -8.01 -17.37
C VAL A 212 7.82 -8.98 -17.02
N ARG A 213 7.52 -10.28 -16.85
CA ARG A 213 8.52 -11.33 -16.62
C ARG A 213 9.50 -11.44 -17.77
N LEU A 214 9.00 -11.48 -19.00
CA LEU A 214 9.86 -11.53 -20.17
C LEU A 214 10.83 -10.33 -20.23
N LEU A 215 10.35 -9.12 -19.94
CA LEU A 215 11.20 -7.93 -19.92
C LEU A 215 12.24 -7.99 -18.78
N ALA A 216 11.85 -8.41 -17.60
CA ALA A 216 12.77 -8.62 -16.49
C ALA A 216 13.83 -9.69 -16.82
N ASP A 217 13.43 -10.82 -17.40
CA ASP A 217 14.35 -11.87 -17.85
C ASP A 217 15.33 -11.37 -18.89
N LEU A 218 14.86 -10.61 -19.89
CA LEU A 218 15.71 -10.02 -20.91
C LEU A 218 16.74 -9.04 -20.34
N ALA A 219 16.42 -8.33 -19.26
CA ALA A 219 17.32 -7.41 -18.59
C ALA A 219 18.32 -8.14 -17.67
N VAL A 220 17.85 -9.12 -16.89
CA VAL A 220 18.61 -9.73 -15.79
C VAL A 220 19.41 -10.97 -16.24
N VAL A 221 18.83 -11.86 -17.07
CA VAL A 221 19.48 -13.11 -17.48
C VAL A 221 20.83 -12.89 -18.19
N PRO A 222 21.01 -11.87 -19.06
CA PRO A 222 22.31 -11.62 -19.71
C PRO A 222 23.44 -11.24 -18.75
N ILE A 223 23.11 -10.74 -17.55
CA ILE A 223 24.08 -10.33 -16.53
C ILE A 223 24.22 -11.33 -15.39
N LYS A 224 23.45 -12.42 -15.37
CA LYS A 224 23.40 -13.38 -14.27
C LYS A 224 24.76 -13.88 -13.80
N ASP A 225 25.67 -14.19 -14.77
CA ASP A 225 27.00 -14.69 -14.46
C ASP A 225 27.97 -13.60 -13.94
N LYS A 226 27.59 -12.33 -14.13
CA LYS A 226 28.35 -11.16 -13.67
C LYS A 226 27.85 -10.64 -12.31
N LEU A 227 26.77 -11.19 -11.77
CA LEU A 227 26.29 -10.77 -10.45
C LEU A 227 27.40 -11.00 -9.40
N ALA A 228 27.61 -10.04 -8.53
CA ALA A 228 28.57 -10.05 -7.45
C ALA A 228 27.89 -9.61 -6.16
N ASN A 229 28.58 -9.74 -5.02
CA ASN A 229 28.13 -9.19 -3.74
C ASN A 229 28.19 -7.66 -3.82
N ASN A 230 27.11 -7.05 -4.28
CA ASN A 230 27.02 -5.61 -4.53
C ASN A 230 25.58 -5.10 -4.38
N THR A 231 25.41 -3.77 -4.50
CA THR A 231 24.11 -3.13 -4.65
C THR A 231 23.80 -2.96 -6.13
N TYR A 232 22.58 -3.32 -6.53
CA TYR A 232 22.07 -3.16 -7.89
C TYR A 232 20.92 -2.15 -7.88
N HIS A 233 20.99 -1.20 -8.82
CA HIS A 233 19.93 -0.22 -9.03
C HIS A 233 19.08 -0.68 -10.22
N ILE A 234 17.77 -0.67 -10.02
CA ILE A 234 16.77 -1.01 -11.03
C ILE A 234 16.00 0.27 -11.31
N TYR A 235 16.02 0.73 -12.55
CA TYR A 235 15.36 1.96 -12.96
C TYR A 235 14.35 1.72 -14.07
N ASP A 236 13.16 2.29 -13.91
CA ASP A 236 12.11 2.34 -14.92
C ASP A 236 11.55 3.76 -15.03
N GLY A 237 11.89 4.44 -16.11
CA GLY A 237 11.50 5.85 -16.37
C GLY A 237 10.03 6.03 -16.78
N ALA A 238 9.25 4.95 -16.93
CA ALA A 238 7.82 4.96 -17.19
C ALA A 238 7.18 3.77 -16.45
N CYS A 239 7.41 3.74 -15.13
CA CYS A 239 7.25 2.54 -14.31
C CYS A 239 5.80 2.05 -14.18
N GLY A 240 4.83 2.84 -14.62
CA GLY A 240 3.44 2.44 -14.47
C GLY A 240 3.09 2.15 -13.00
N THR A 241 2.55 0.98 -12.74
CA THR A 241 2.24 0.50 -11.38
C THR A 241 3.43 -0.19 -10.69
N GLY A 242 4.63 -0.17 -11.29
CA GLY A 242 5.84 -0.70 -10.69
C GLY A 242 6.12 -2.18 -10.92
N GLY A 243 5.30 -2.86 -11.72
CA GLY A 243 5.41 -4.31 -11.93
C GLY A 243 6.76 -4.78 -12.48
N ILE A 244 7.39 -4.02 -13.39
CA ILE A 244 8.73 -4.34 -13.91
C ILE A 244 9.79 -4.21 -12.82
N LEU A 245 9.69 -3.17 -11.99
CA LEU A 245 10.62 -2.91 -10.90
C LEU A 245 10.63 -4.05 -9.88
N THR A 246 9.45 -4.48 -9.43
CA THR A 246 9.31 -5.55 -8.43
C THR A 246 9.76 -6.90 -8.97
N ILE A 247 9.36 -7.28 -10.19
CA ILE A 247 9.74 -8.56 -10.79
C ILE A 247 11.24 -8.61 -11.12
N ALA A 248 11.83 -7.52 -11.60
CA ALA A 248 13.27 -7.46 -11.83
C ALA A 248 14.07 -7.57 -10.51
N GLN A 249 13.57 -6.97 -9.43
CA GLN A 249 14.15 -7.12 -8.09
C GLN A 249 14.11 -8.57 -7.62
N GLU A 250 12.94 -9.20 -7.68
CA GLU A 250 12.75 -10.61 -7.31
C GLU A 250 13.69 -11.53 -8.10
N GLU A 251 13.83 -11.29 -9.39
CA GLU A 251 14.67 -12.12 -10.27
C GLU A 251 16.17 -11.97 -9.96
N ILE A 252 16.67 -10.75 -9.73
CA ILE A 252 18.05 -10.51 -9.29
C ILE A 252 18.32 -11.21 -7.97
N GLU A 253 17.45 -11.07 -6.99
CA GLU A 253 17.59 -11.67 -5.66
C GLU A 253 17.53 -13.19 -5.72
N ARG A 254 16.63 -13.76 -6.55
CA ARG A 254 16.52 -15.20 -6.79
C ARG A 254 17.80 -15.78 -7.37
N ILE A 255 18.32 -15.19 -8.46
CA ILE A 255 19.55 -15.63 -9.11
C ILE A 255 20.74 -15.51 -8.17
N ALA A 256 20.85 -14.41 -7.45
CA ALA A 256 21.93 -14.21 -6.48
C ALA A 256 21.91 -15.28 -5.37
N LYS A 257 20.73 -15.57 -4.83
CA LYS A 257 20.53 -16.62 -3.83
C LYS A 257 20.93 -18.00 -4.36
N GLU A 258 20.55 -18.35 -5.59
CA GLU A 258 20.94 -19.61 -6.24
C GLU A 258 22.46 -19.74 -6.42
N GLN A 259 23.14 -18.62 -6.61
CA GLN A 259 24.60 -18.56 -6.77
C GLN A 259 25.34 -18.37 -5.42
N GLY A 260 24.64 -18.36 -4.28
CA GLY A 260 25.21 -18.11 -2.97
C GLY A 260 25.79 -16.71 -2.79
N LYS A 261 25.29 -15.73 -3.54
CA LYS A 261 25.72 -14.33 -3.51
C LYS A 261 24.78 -13.50 -2.64
N GLN A 262 25.33 -12.45 -2.02
CA GLN A 262 24.58 -11.47 -1.26
C GLN A 262 24.47 -10.18 -2.08
N VAL A 263 23.26 -9.87 -2.55
CA VAL A 263 22.96 -8.64 -3.27
C VAL A 263 22.04 -7.77 -2.43
N LYS A 264 22.12 -6.46 -2.66
CA LYS A 264 21.10 -5.49 -2.27
C LYS A 264 20.53 -4.91 -3.55
N THR A 265 19.24 -4.64 -3.55
CA THR A 265 18.55 -4.00 -4.66
C THR A 265 17.96 -2.68 -4.19
N SER A 266 17.97 -1.69 -5.06
CA SER A 266 17.25 -0.42 -4.89
C SER A 266 16.49 -0.14 -6.17
N ILE A 267 15.21 0.17 -6.04
CA ILE A 267 14.32 0.45 -7.16
C ILE A 267 14.09 1.94 -7.29
N PHE A 268 14.17 2.43 -8.53
CA PHE A 268 13.94 3.81 -8.90
C PHE A 268 12.92 3.83 -10.02
N GLY A 269 11.92 4.67 -9.92
CA GLY A 269 10.88 4.76 -10.93
C GLY A 269 10.40 6.17 -11.15
N GLN A 270 9.82 6.41 -12.31
CA GLN A 270 9.13 7.68 -12.59
C GLN A 270 7.85 7.41 -13.34
N GLU A 271 6.77 8.11 -12.96
CA GLU A 271 5.46 7.95 -13.58
C GLU A 271 4.77 9.31 -13.73
N LEU A 272 4.22 9.54 -14.92
CA LEU A 272 3.55 10.78 -15.29
C LEU A 272 2.10 10.85 -14.76
N GLN A 273 1.39 9.74 -14.78
CA GLN A 273 -0.01 9.64 -14.40
C GLN A 273 -0.18 9.60 -12.89
N ALA A 274 -0.92 10.54 -12.31
CA ALA A 274 -1.07 10.66 -10.86
C ALA A 274 -1.64 9.40 -10.19
N ASP A 275 -2.69 8.81 -10.77
CA ASP A 275 -3.35 7.61 -10.23
C ASP A 275 -2.43 6.39 -10.31
N THR A 276 -1.67 6.26 -11.40
CA THR A 276 -0.72 5.17 -11.63
C THR A 276 0.50 5.28 -10.74
N TYR A 277 1.05 6.51 -10.59
CA TYR A 277 2.11 6.82 -9.62
C TYR A 277 1.69 6.46 -8.18
N ALA A 278 0.50 6.91 -7.76
CA ALA A 278 -0.01 6.61 -6.42
C ALA A 278 -0.21 5.11 -6.21
N THR A 279 -0.65 4.40 -7.24
CA THR A 279 -0.80 2.94 -7.22
C THR A 279 0.55 2.26 -7.04
N CYS A 280 1.58 2.66 -7.80
CA CYS A 280 2.94 2.15 -7.68
C CYS A 280 3.50 2.38 -6.26
N LYS A 281 3.42 3.61 -5.79
CA LYS A 281 3.91 3.98 -4.45
C LYS A 281 3.19 3.21 -3.34
N ALA A 282 1.88 3.05 -3.47
CA ALA A 282 1.05 2.30 -2.54
C ALA A 282 1.40 0.80 -2.52
N ASP A 283 1.55 0.17 -3.69
CA ASP A 283 1.91 -1.23 -3.79
C ASP A 283 3.29 -1.52 -3.16
N LEU A 284 4.30 -0.72 -3.51
CA LEU A 284 5.64 -0.84 -2.93
C LEU A 284 5.65 -0.64 -1.41
N MET A 285 4.75 0.21 -0.89
CA MET A 285 4.60 0.46 0.55
C MET A 285 3.99 -0.74 1.28
N ILE A 286 2.89 -1.29 0.77
CA ILE A 286 2.16 -2.37 1.45
C ILE A 286 2.77 -3.75 1.24
N SER A 287 3.52 -3.95 0.14
CA SER A 287 4.30 -5.15 -0.14
C SER A 287 5.66 -5.16 0.59
N GLY A 288 6.08 -4.02 1.19
CA GLY A 288 7.35 -3.89 1.89
C GLY A 288 8.58 -3.91 0.99
N ASN A 289 8.40 -3.70 -0.32
CA ASN A 289 9.50 -3.66 -1.30
C ASN A 289 10.34 -2.37 -1.18
N ILE A 290 9.82 -1.35 -0.51
CA ILE A 290 10.52 -0.11 -0.24
C ILE A 290 10.49 0.22 1.26
N ASN A 291 11.65 0.50 1.82
CA ASN A 291 11.81 0.84 3.24
C ASN A 291 11.96 2.34 3.49
N LYS A 292 12.12 3.13 2.44
CA LYS A 292 12.18 4.59 2.44
C LYS A 292 11.71 5.08 1.08
N PHE A 293 11.03 6.22 1.05
CA PHE A 293 10.57 6.83 -0.20
C PHE A 293 11.51 7.90 -0.71
N THR A 294 12.39 8.39 0.17
CA THR A 294 13.38 9.42 -0.17
C THR A 294 14.80 8.93 0.11
N TYR A 295 15.75 9.49 -0.62
CA TYR A 295 17.19 9.35 -0.41
C TYR A 295 17.86 10.71 -0.59
N LYS A 296 19.07 10.86 -0.03
CA LYS A 296 19.80 12.14 -0.07
C LYS A 296 21.02 12.01 -0.96
N LEU A 297 21.16 12.98 -1.87
CA LEU A 297 22.38 13.26 -2.63
C LEU A 297 22.89 14.65 -2.23
N ASP A 298 24.07 15.03 -2.76
CA ASP A 298 24.63 16.38 -2.58
C ASP A 298 23.72 17.47 -3.16
N SER A 299 22.90 17.12 -4.17
CA SER A 299 21.90 18.00 -4.80
C SER A 299 20.64 18.20 -3.95
N GLY A 300 20.42 17.40 -2.90
CA GLY A 300 19.24 17.47 -2.02
C GLY A 300 18.59 16.14 -1.75
N GLU A 301 17.30 16.19 -1.37
CA GLU A 301 16.48 15.04 -1.14
C GLU A 301 15.70 14.65 -2.41
N HIS A 302 15.74 13.38 -2.76
CA HIS A 302 15.14 12.81 -3.96
C HIS A 302 14.16 11.68 -3.62
N GLN A 303 13.18 11.47 -4.48
CA GLN A 303 12.21 10.38 -4.34
C GLN A 303 12.71 9.13 -5.06
N TYR A 304 12.54 7.94 -4.47
CA TYR A 304 12.76 6.66 -5.17
C TYR A 304 11.76 6.44 -6.31
N ILE A 305 10.51 6.85 -6.10
CA ILE A 305 9.49 6.90 -7.15
C ILE A 305 9.13 8.36 -7.35
N ALA A 306 9.50 8.91 -8.50
CA ALA A 306 9.28 10.30 -8.86
C ALA A 306 7.98 10.49 -9.65
N PHE A 307 7.28 11.58 -9.37
CA PHE A 307 6.09 11.99 -10.14
C PHE A 307 6.47 12.97 -11.23
N GLY A 308 6.10 12.69 -12.46
CA GLY A 308 6.31 13.57 -13.59
C GLY A 308 6.82 12.88 -14.84
N SER A 309 7.09 13.68 -15.88
CA SER A 309 7.54 13.16 -17.17
C SER A 309 9.07 13.03 -17.22
N THR A 310 9.55 11.83 -17.40
CA THR A 310 10.99 11.52 -17.61
C THR A 310 11.59 12.25 -18.80
N ILE A 311 10.78 12.53 -19.84
CA ILE A 311 11.24 13.20 -21.05
C ILE A 311 11.51 14.68 -20.80
N SER A 312 10.68 15.34 -19.99
CA SER A 312 10.83 16.78 -19.71
C SER A 312 11.66 17.07 -18.46
N GLN A 313 11.64 16.18 -17.48
CA GLN A 313 12.35 16.33 -16.22
C GLN A 313 12.57 14.92 -15.62
N ASP A 314 13.71 14.33 -15.91
CA ASP A 314 14.13 13.08 -15.30
C ASP A 314 14.54 13.32 -13.84
N GLY A 315 13.75 12.79 -12.91
CA GLY A 315 13.99 12.91 -11.47
C GLY A 315 15.18 12.09 -10.98
N HIS A 316 15.72 11.21 -11.83
CA HIS A 316 16.85 10.33 -11.56
C HIS A 316 18.05 10.58 -12.47
N ALA A 317 18.06 11.71 -13.20
CA ALA A 317 19.17 12.06 -14.08
C ALA A 317 20.49 12.17 -13.31
N GLY A 318 21.45 11.35 -13.73
CA GLY A 318 22.80 11.33 -13.14
C GLY A 318 23.03 10.29 -12.03
N GLU A 319 22.10 9.35 -11.85
CA GLU A 319 22.20 8.21 -10.93
C GLU A 319 22.63 6.91 -11.61
#